data_234885b7b6f8a1c48479bdbd3767f3ef
#
_entry.id   234885b7b6f8a1c48479bdbd3767f3ef
#
_cell.length_a   1.000
_cell.length_b   1.000
_cell.length_c   1.000
_cell.angle_alpha   90.00
_cell.angle_beta   90.00
_cell.angle_gamma   90.00
#
_symmetry.space_group_name_H-M   'P 1'
#
loop_
_entity.id
_entity.type
_entity.pdbx_description
1 polymer ?
#
loop_
_entity_poly.entity_id
_entity_poly.type
_entity_poly.pdbx_seq_one_letter_code
_entity_poly.pdbx_strand_id
1 'polypeptide(L)'
;MADIAYKDGINAIIVQDIGLGRKLIEKYPKLDIHASTQTTITNREAIKILEQMGFKRAIISRELSMKQIESVCKNSNIEIETFIHGGLCISYSGQCLYSSVNYGLAGNRGMCVGSCRDEFVLRKDKKIIDFGKLLKPKDLCGLEFILKLIKAGVKCLKVQGRTRSLEYIKQVTKIYRKYIDLAYSNKEYGIDVNDIKKLKEVSSRGLSTAHFSEISNKNFIVDNKEKITINKENFKENKNENARLRIAKYNNNDISILLSKINTNLKYNELNKHISRIYIPLNEFNENNNKILTELCHRHDIYIHMPLIILEKDIELYENILDNVVKNYNIKGFVLSNYSDLSLIEKYGEKYNYISNYTFNVFNRFSCNYLKSLGVDIITSSIELNNDESNKLSSDYNGKIERIVYGKIPLMNIKYSLMDKDTVCNRKNKDTIEYFLEDLESKRNFECVDCNGSILTKIYSDKILFIDNVHTNNSVRLNFIDESIDDMNKIVEYIIDNKSCYGDLYLNEISVK
;
A
#
# COMPACT_ATOMS: atom_id res chain seq x y z
N MET A 1 17.98 22.08 -1.72
CA MET A 1 18.71 20.83 -1.42
C MET A 1 19.27 20.15 -2.68
N ALA A 2 18.48 19.87 -3.72
CA ALA A 2 19.00 19.24 -4.94
C ALA A 2 20.11 20.06 -5.64
N ASP A 3 20.00 21.41 -5.70
CA ASP A 3 21.06 22.26 -6.24
C ASP A 3 22.37 22.14 -5.44
N ILE A 4 22.29 22.03 -4.11
CA ILE A 4 23.46 21.83 -3.23
C ILE A 4 24.06 20.46 -3.50
N ALA A 5 23.26 19.39 -3.46
CA ALA A 5 23.70 18.02 -3.72
C ALA A 5 24.43 17.90 -5.08
N TYR A 6 23.86 18.52 -6.12
CA TYR A 6 24.46 18.52 -7.47
C TYR A 6 25.80 19.27 -7.52
N LYS A 7 25.89 20.44 -6.86
CA LYS A 7 27.12 21.24 -6.80
C LYS A 7 28.21 20.55 -5.99
N ASP A 8 27.82 19.85 -4.93
CA ASP A 8 28.75 19.10 -4.05
C ASP A 8 29.19 17.75 -4.66
N GLY A 9 28.77 17.44 -5.89
CA GLY A 9 29.21 16.26 -6.63
C GLY A 9 28.59 14.94 -6.16
N ILE A 10 27.39 14.98 -5.54
CA ILE A 10 26.65 13.76 -5.19
C ILE A 10 26.23 13.05 -6.48
N ASN A 11 26.50 11.74 -6.57
CA ASN A 11 26.27 10.95 -7.76
C ASN A 11 24.80 10.64 -8.01
N ALA A 12 23.99 10.43 -6.93
CA ALA A 12 22.61 10.00 -7.08
C ALA A 12 21.72 10.51 -5.93
N ILE A 13 20.41 10.65 -6.22
CA ILE A 13 19.37 10.94 -5.24
C ILE A 13 18.27 9.88 -5.33
N ILE A 14 17.84 9.36 -4.17
CA ILE A 14 16.71 8.44 -4.06
C ILE A 14 15.45 9.27 -3.84
N VAL A 15 14.42 9.06 -4.67
CA VAL A 15 13.15 9.77 -4.58
C VAL A 15 11.97 8.78 -4.56
N GLN A 16 10.89 9.15 -3.86
CA GLN A 16 9.63 8.45 -3.89
C GLN A 16 8.65 9.13 -4.86
N ASP A 17 8.60 10.46 -4.83
CA ASP A 17 7.70 11.26 -5.65
C ASP A 17 8.19 11.29 -7.10
N ILE A 18 7.38 10.72 -8.01
CA ILE A 18 7.76 10.59 -9.43
C ILE A 18 7.83 11.93 -10.16
N GLY A 19 6.97 12.87 -9.79
CA GLY A 19 7.00 14.21 -10.38
C GLY A 19 8.26 14.98 -10.01
N LEU A 20 8.69 14.87 -8.73
CA LEU A 20 9.99 15.37 -8.30
C LEU A 20 11.12 14.64 -9.03
N GLY A 21 11.05 13.30 -9.12
CA GLY A 21 12.05 12.50 -9.85
C GLY A 21 12.21 12.99 -11.28
N ARG A 22 11.11 13.16 -12.00
CA ARG A 22 11.12 13.66 -13.37
C ARG A 22 11.72 15.07 -13.48
N LYS A 23 11.36 15.99 -12.57
CA LYS A 23 11.95 17.34 -12.54
C LYS A 23 13.45 17.33 -12.24
N LEU A 24 13.93 16.42 -11.41
CA LEU A 24 15.35 16.29 -11.13
C LEU A 24 16.12 15.74 -12.35
N ILE A 25 15.57 14.75 -13.07
CA ILE A 25 16.14 14.21 -14.31
C ILE A 25 16.27 15.32 -15.38
N GLU A 26 15.22 16.12 -15.55
CA GLU A 26 15.22 17.24 -16.51
C GLU A 26 16.25 18.33 -16.15
N LYS A 27 16.32 18.70 -14.86
CA LYS A 27 17.16 19.82 -14.41
C LYS A 27 18.63 19.45 -14.23
N TYR A 28 18.92 18.18 -13.88
CA TYR A 28 20.28 17.73 -13.53
C TYR A 28 20.64 16.43 -14.31
N PRO A 29 20.93 16.54 -15.61
CA PRO A 29 21.13 15.36 -16.46
C PRO A 29 22.34 14.47 -16.10
N LYS A 30 23.25 14.98 -15.26
CA LYS A 30 24.41 14.22 -14.73
C LYS A 30 24.14 13.59 -13.35
N LEU A 31 22.98 13.84 -12.75
CA LEU A 31 22.61 13.29 -11.45
C LEU A 31 21.73 12.06 -11.67
N ASP A 32 22.15 10.92 -11.20
CA ASP A 32 21.35 9.72 -11.26
C ASP A 32 20.16 9.80 -10.30
N ILE A 33 18.96 9.50 -10.77
CA ILE A 33 17.76 9.47 -9.95
C ILE A 33 17.33 8.02 -9.76
N HIS A 34 17.23 7.61 -8.49
CA HIS A 34 16.87 6.26 -8.10
C HIS A 34 15.47 6.23 -7.51
N ALA A 35 14.64 5.26 -7.93
CA ALA A 35 13.30 5.07 -7.37
C ALA A 35 13.39 4.40 -6.00
N SER A 36 12.73 5.01 -5.00
CA SER A 36 12.68 4.49 -3.64
C SER A 36 11.90 3.17 -3.56
N THR A 37 12.23 2.30 -2.60
CA THR A 37 11.40 1.14 -2.26
C THR A 37 9.96 1.52 -1.88
N GLN A 38 9.73 2.76 -1.48
CA GLN A 38 8.40 3.29 -1.17
C GLN A 38 7.51 3.53 -2.40
N THR A 39 8.04 3.36 -3.62
CA THR A 39 7.24 3.33 -4.86
C THR A 39 6.59 1.97 -5.11
N THR A 40 6.73 1.01 -4.20
CA THR A 40 6.04 -0.31 -4.24
C THR A 40 6.35 -1.11 -5.53
N ILE A 41 7.63 -1.27 -5.84
CA ILE A 41 8.08 -1.98 -7.06
C ILE A 41 8.08 -3.49 -6.80
N THR A 42 7.14 -4.22 -7.40
CA THR A 42 6.92 -5.66 -7.15
C THR A 42 7.05 -6.55 -8.37
N ASN A 43 7.25 -5.96 -9.58
CA ASN A 43 7.30 -6.71 -10.82
C ASN A 43 8.06 -5.96 -11.92
N ARG A 44 8.31 -6.66 -13.06
CA ARG A 44 9.03 -6.13 -14.22
C ARG A 44 8.31 -4.96 -14.91
N GLU A 45 6.98 -4.93 -14.91
CA GLU A 45 6.24 -3.84 -15.57
C GLU A 45 6.48 -2.50 -14.86
N ALA A 46 6.53 -2.51 -13.51
CA ALA A 46 6.90 -1.31 -12.75
C ALA A 46 8.33 -0.84 -13.08
N ILE A 47 9.28 -1.76 -13.26
CA ILE A 47 10.66 -1.43 -13.67
C ILE A 47 10.69 -0.80 -15.06
N LYS A 48 9.98 -1.38 -16.02
CA LYS A 48 9.87 -0.87 -17.40
C LYS A 48 9.34 0.57 -17.43
N ILE A 49 8.29 0.84 -16.66
CA ILE A 49 7.74 2.19 -16.52
C ILE A 49 8.77 3.16 -15.92
N LEU A 50 9.49 2.76 -14.85
CA LEU A 50 10.53 3.60 -14.26
C LEU A 50 11.69 3.87 -15.22
N GLU A 51 12.06 2.90 -16.04
CA GLU A 51 13.04 3.07 -17.10
C GLU A 51 12.60 4.12 -18.13
N GLN A 52 11.35 4.02 -18.61
CA GLN A 52 10.75 5.00 -19.53
C GLN A 52 10.69 6.41 -18.90
N MET A 53 10.49 6.48 -17.59
CA MET A 53 10.54 7.73 -16.82
C MET A 53 11.97 8.31 -16.71
N GLY A 54 13.01 7.54 -17.04
CA GLY A 54 14.41 7.94 -17.00
C GLY A 54 15.14 7.68 -15.68
N PHE A 55 14.55 6.90 -14.78
CA PHE A 55 15.25 6.46 -13.56
C PHE A 55 16.43 5.53 -13.92
N LYS A 56 17.52 5.61 -13.14
CA LYS A 56 18.73 4.81 -13.38
C LYS A 56 18.79 3.56 -12.50
N ARG A 57 18.12 3.57 -11.36
CA ARG A 57 18.07 2.44 -10.44
C ARG A 57 16.70 2.36 -9.77
N ALA A 58 16.26 1.14 -9.52
CA ALA A 58 15.06 0.84 -8.75
C ALA A 58 15.41 0.07 -7.47
N ILE A 59 14.95 0.58 -6.31
CA ILE A 59 15.02 -0.13 -5.05
C ILE A 59 13.73 -0.93 -4.91
N ILE A 60 13.80 -2.21 -5.20
CA ILE A 60 12.63 -3.09 -5.22
C ILE A 60 12.03 -3.32 -3.83
N SER A 61 10.77 -3.71 -3.80
CA SER A 61 10.04 -4.02 -2.57
C SER A 61 10.69 -5.17 -1.81
N ARG A 62 10.72 -5.06 -0.47
CA ARG A 62 11.35 -6.06 0.43
C ARG A 62 10.58 -7.36 0.53
N GLU A 63 9.39 -7.38 0.00
CA GLU A 63 8.44 -8.49 0.03
C GLU A 63 8.66 -9.50 -1.12
N LEU A 64 9.59 -9.23 -2.02
CA LEU A 64 9.94 -10.12 -3.14
C LEU A 64 10.75 -11.34 -2.66
N SER A 65 10.43 -12.52 -3.19
CA SER A 65 11.22 -13.73 -3.02
C SER A 65 12.43 -13.73 -3.96
N MET A 66 13.41 -14.61 -3.70
CA MET A 66 14.60 -14.72 -4.54
C MET A 66 14.26 -14.98 -6.01
N LYS A 67 13.30 -15.88 -6.30
CA LYS A 67 12.84 -16.15 -7.68
C LYS A 67 12.22 -14.93 -8.36
N GLN A 68 11.45 -14.13 -7.61
CA GLN A 68 10.86 -12.90 -8.14
C GLN A 68 11.94 -11.83 -8.43
N ILE A 69 12.96 -11.74 -7.57
CA ILE A 69 14.11 -10.85 -7.78
C ILE A 69 14.88 -11.27 -9.04
N GLU A 70 15.13 -12.56 -9.23
CA GLU A 70 15.78 -13.09 -10.43
C GLU A 70 15.00 -12.72 -11.71
N SER A 71 13.68 -12.88 -11.68
CA SER A 71 12.82 -12.52 -12.83
C SER A 71 12.85 -11.02 -13.12
N VAL A 72 12.73 -10.19 -12.09
CA VAL A 72 12.79 -8.73 -12.21
C VAL A 72 14.14 -8.29 -12.79
N CYS A 73 15.27 -8.81 -12.27
CA CYS A 73 16.60 -8.47 -12.77
C CYS A 73 16.81 -8.87 -14.23
N LYS A 74 16.32 -10.06 -14.62
CA LYS A 74 16.44 -10.56 -15.99
C LYS A 74 15.72 -9.66 -17.02
N ASN A 75 14.65 -8.99 -16.59
CA ASN A 75 13.79 -8.16 -17.43
C ASN A 75 14.01 -6.65 -17.20
N SER A 76 15.16 -6.26 -16.62
CA SER A 76 15.47 -4.86 -16.28
C SER A 76 16.68 -4.36 -17.07
N ASN A 77 16.57 -3.18 -17.68
CA ASN A 77 17.71 -2.45 -18.25
C ASN A 77 18.26 -1.38 -17.30
N ILE A 78 17.59 -1.09 -16.18
CA ILE A 78 18.10 -0.22 -15.12
C ILE A 78 18.65 -1.03 -13.96
N GLU A 79 19.49 -0.43 -13.14
CA GLU A 79 20.07 -1.10 -12.00
C GLU A 79 19.04 -1.50 -10.94
N ILE A 80 19.14 -2.72 -10.44
CA ILE A 80 18.31 -3.20 -9.34
C ILE A 80 19.08 -3.15 -8.03
N GLU A 81 18.44 -2.54 -7.01
CA GLU A 81 18.91 -2.50 -5.64
C GLU A 81 17.93 -3.24 -4.72
N THR A 82 18.42 -4.07 -3.83
CA THR A 82 17.59 -4.76 -2.83
C THR A 82 18.16 -4.63 -1.42
N PHE A 83 17.29 -4.61 -0.41
CA PHE A 83 17.71 -4.72 0.97
C PHE A 83 18.23 -6.13 1.26
N ILE A 84 19.33 -6.21 1.99
CA ILE A 84 20.00 -7.47 2.32
C ILE A 84 20.13 -7.68 3.85
N HIS A 85 20.10 -6.62 4.64
CA HIS A 85 20.21 -6.71 6.09
C HIS A 85 19.50 -5.56 6.81
N GLY A 86 18.93 -5.88 7.98
CA GLY A 86 18.37 -4.92 8.93
C GLY A 86 16.86 -4.90 9.02
N GLY A 87 16.30 -3.84 9.59
CA GLY A 87 14.89 -3.76 9.93
C GLY A 87 13.95 -3.87 8.73
N LEU A 88 12.94 -4.71 8.89
CA LEU A 88 11.84 -4.85 7.94
C LEU A 88 10.60 -4.07 8.38
N CYS A 89 9.76 -3.71 7.43
CA CYS A 89 8.38 -3.32 7.67
C CYS A 89 7.49 -4.56 7.58
N ILE A 90 6.40 -4.57 8.34
CA ILE A 90 5.38 -5.63 8.25
C ILE A 90 4.45 -5.40 7.06
N SER A 91 4.11 -4.15 6.78
CA SER A 91 3.32 -3.75 5.62
C SER A 91 4.18 -3.72 4.36
N TYR A 92 3.57 -3.97 3.21
CA TYR A 92 4.22 -3.75 1.92
C TYR A 92 4.92 -2.40 1.87
N SER A 93 6.12 -2.39 1.27
CA SER A 93 6.96 -1.20 1.13
C SER A 93 6.18 -0.06 0.48
N GLY A 94 6.10 1.10 1.16
CA GLY A 94 5.34 2.26 0.70
C GLY A 94 3.84 2.25 1.04
N GLN A 95 3.28 1.14 1.53
CA GLN A 95 1.83 0.95 1.70
C GLN A 95 1.41 0.86 3.18
N CYS A 96 1.99 1.72 4.03
CA CYS A 96 1.64 1.83 5.44
C CYS A 96 1.26 3.26 5.79
N LEU A 97 0.00 3.47 6.17
CA LEU A 97 -0.56 4.75 6.64
C LEU A 97 -0.77 4.79 8.15
N TYR A 98 -0.36 3.74 8.90
CA TYR A 98 -0.63 3.62 10.33
C TYR A 98 -0.11 4.83 11.14
N SER A 99 1.12 5.23 10.87
CA SER A 99 1.74 6.38 11.54
C SER A 99 1.08 7.70 11.18
N SER A 100 0.72 7.89 9.92
CA SER A 100 0.07 9.11 9.42
C SER A 100 -1.31 9.30 10.04
N VAL A 101 -2.13 8.25 9.99
CA VAL A 101 -3.53 8.30 10.46
C VAL A 101 -3.62 8.44 11.96
N ASN A 102 -2.76 7.72 12.70
CA ASN A 102 -2.87 7.66 14.16
C ASN A 102 -2.08 8.74 14.89
N TYR A 103 -0.99 9.24 14.28
CA TYR A 103 -0.06 10.15 14.96
C TYR A 103 0.28 11.41 14.15
N GLY A 104 -0.27 11.56 12.94
CA GLY A 104 0.06 12.69 12.06
C GLY A 104 1.51 12.70 11.55
N LEU A 105 2.19 11.52 11.54
CA LEU A 105 3.61 11.39 11.20
C LEU A 105 3.80 10.41 10.05
N ALA A 106 4.06 10.91 8.83
CA ALA A 106 4.12 10.10 7.63
C ALA A 106 5.36 9.20 7.58
N GLY A 107 5.14 7.89 7.54
CA GLY A 107 6.22 6.91 7.34
C GLY A 107 6.93 7.11 6.00
N ASN A 108 6.20 7.46 4.96
CA ASN A 108 6.73 7.74 3.62
C ASN A 108 7.57 9.04 3.56
N ARG A 109 7.41 9.93 4.53
CA ARG A 109 8.25 11.13 4.71
C ARG A 109 9.41 10.91 5.72
N GLY A 110 9.62 9.67 6.15
CA GLY A 110 10.70 9.31 7.08
C GLY A 110 10.41 9.51 8.56
N MET A 111 9.16 9.83 8.94
CA MET A 111 8.74 10.13 10.32
C MET A 111 7.93 9.01 10.97
N CYS A 112 8.12 7.75 10.54
CA CYS A 112 7.43 6.60 11.11
C CYS A 112 7.75 6.45 12.60
N VAL A 113 6.72 6.39 13.45
CA VAL A 113 6.85 6.18 14.91
C VAL A 113 7.14 4.73 15.26
N GLY A 114 6.82 3.78 14.36
CA GLY A 114 7.15 2.37 14.53
C GLY A 114 6.20 1.58 15.41
N SER A 115 4.95 2.03 15.56
CA SER A 115 3.92 1.38 16.40
C SER A 115 3.57 -0.06 16.01
N CYS A 116 3.95 -0.53 14.81
CA CYS A 116 3.89 -1.96 14.50
C CYS A 116 4.77 -2.85 15.42
N ARG A 117 5.56 -2.25 16.30
CA ARG A 117 6.43 -2.93 17.28
C ARG A 117 5.81 -3.01 18.67
N ASP A 118 4.66 -2.37 18.85
CA ASP A 118 3.93 -2.35 20.11
C ASP A 118 3.24 -3.70 20.35
N GLU A 119 2.60 -3.85 21.46
CA GLU A 119 1.91 -5.07 21.84
C GLU A 119 0.45 -5.00 21.45
N PHE A 120 -0.02 -6.07 20.81
CA PHE A 120 -1.37 -6.20 20.33
C PHE A 120 -2.04 -7.46 20.87
N VAL A 121 -3.37 -7.41 20.94
CA VAL A 121 -4.23 -8.58 21.17
C VAL A 121 -5.05 -8.81 19.92
N LEU A 122 -4.92 -9.98 19.32
CA LEU A 122 -5.76 -10.42 18.21
C LEU A 122 -7.01 -11.11 18.76
N ARG A 123 -8.18 -10.61 18.38
CA ARG A 123 -9.49 -11.13 18.78
C ARG A 123 -10.24 -11.68 17.58
N LYS A 124 -11.00 -12.74 17.81
CA LYS A 124 -11.98 -13.30 16.89
C LYS A 124 -13.31 -13.36 17.63
N ASP A 125 -14.35 -12.71 17.11
CA ASP A 125 -15.68 -12.69 17.75
C ASP A 125 -15.59 -12.41 19.26
N LYS A 126 -14.84 -11.39 19.66
CA LYS A 126 -14.55 -11.00 21.07
C LYS A 126 -13.63 -11.95 21.86
N LYS A 127 -13.27 -13.13 21.34
CA LYS A 127 -12.35 -14.06 22.01
C LYS A 127 -10.90 -13.73 21.64
N ILE A 128 -10.01 -13.74 22.63
CA ILE A 128 -8.58 -13.59 22.40
C ILE A 128 -8.06 -14.87 21.74
N ILE A 129 -7.40 -14.73 20.57
CA ILE A 129 -6.78 -15.85 19.85
C ILE A 129 -5.26 -15.78 19.82
N ASP A 130 -4.68 -14.57 19.86
CA ASP A 130 -3.24 -14.36 19.98
C ASP A 130 -2.93 -13.02 20.64
N PHE A 131 -1.70 -12.84 21.17
CA PHE A 131 -1.27 -11.58 21.78
C PHE A 131 0.25 -11.44 21.76
N GLY A 132 0.75 -10.21 21.90
CA GLY A 132 2.17 -9.86 21.93
C GLY A 132 2.54 -8.93 20.78
N LYS A 133 3.80 -9.00 20.35
CA LYS A 133 4.34 -8.13 19.27
C LYS A 133 4.01 -8.71 17.88
N LEU A 134 2.71 -8.89 17.60
CA LEU A 134 2.17 -9.61 16.44
C LEU A 134 2.59 -9.02 15.08
N LEU A 135 2.91 -7.73 15.05
CA LEU A 135 3.29 -7.00 13.84
C LEU A 135 4.78 -6.64 13.79
N LYS A 136 5.61 -7.18 14.70
CA LYS A 136 7.04 -6.85 14.78
C LYS A 136 7.89 -7.89 14.06
N PRO A 137 8.40 -7.63 12.84
CA PRO A 137 9.26 -8.58 12.15
C PRO A 137 10.67 -8.60 12.74
N LYS A 138 11.33 -9.76 12.66
CA LYS A 138 12.78 -9.93 12.87
C LYS A 138 13.55 -9.13 11.84
N ASP A 139 14.80 -8.81 12.12
CA ASP A 139 15.66 -8.15 11.15
C ASP A 139 16.00 -9.11 10.00
N LEU A 140 16.00 -8.57 8.77
CA LEU A 140 16.43 -9.32 7.59
C LEU A 140 17.92 -9.71 7.74
N CYS A 141 18.24 -10.94 7.38
CA CYS A 141 19.60 -11.42 7.18
C CYS A 141 19.66 -12.22 5.88
N GLY A 142 20.11 -11.56 4.82
CA GLY A 142 20.25 -12.17 3.49
C GLY A 142 21.65 -12.72 3.20
N LEU A 143 22.45 -13.02 4.23
CA LEU A 143 23.84 -13.42 4.07
C LEU A 143 24.00 -14.66 3.17
N GLU A 144 23.13 -15.63 3.30
CA GLU A 144 23.11 -16.85 2.48
C GLU A 144 22.65 -16.65 1.02
N PHE A 145 22.07 -15.47 0.73
CA PHE A 145 21.57 -15.13 -0.60
C PHE A 145 22.53 -14.26 -1.43
N ILE A 146 23.68 -13.83 -0.86
CA ILE A 146 24.61 -12.91 -1.55
C ILE A 146 25.00 -13.43 -2.93
N LEU A 147 25.47 -14.67 -3.03
CA LEU A 147 25.89 -15.26 -4.31
C LEU A 147 24.72 -15.34 -5.31
N LYS A 148 23.53 -15.70 -4.83
CA LYS A 148 22.33 -15.77 -5.67
C LYS A 148 21.91 -14.40 -6.18
N LEU A 149 21.92 -13.37 -5.32
CA LEU A 149 21.60 -11.99 -5.69
C LEU A 149 22.59 -11.42 -6.72
N ILE A 150 23.91 -11.67 -6.53
CA ILE A 150 24.93 -11.26 -7.50
C ILE A 150 24.70 -11.96 -8.84
N LYS A 151 24.48 -13.29 -8.85
CA LYS A 151 24.21 -14.07 -10.07
C LYS A 151 22.90 -13.63 -10.76
N ALA A 152 21.89 -13.21 -9.99
CA ALA A 152 20.65 -12.66 -10.53
C ALA A 152 20.84 -11.30 -11.21
N GLY A 153 21.95 -10.61 -11.00
CA GLY A 153 22.24 -9.31 -11.59
C GLY A 153 21.91 -8.11 -10.71
N VAL A 154 21.62 -8.32 -9.41
CA VAL A 154 21.46 -7.22 -8.45
C VAL A 154 22.74 -6.40 -8.37
N LYS A 155 22.64 -5.09 -8.62
CA LYS A 155 23.81 -4.19 -8.68
C LYS A 155 24.13 -3.55 -7.33
N CYS A 156 23.14 -3.39 -6.44
CA CYS A 156 23.35 -2.77 -5.15
C CYS A 156 22.68 -3.58 -4.03
N LEU A 157 23.45 -3.91 -2.99
CA LEU A 157 23.01 -4.63 -1.80
C LEU A 157 22.91 -3.65 -0.64
N LYS A 158 21.69 -3.33 -0.22
CA LYS A 158 21.41 -2.27 0.76
C LYS A 158 21.33 -2.79 2.19
N VAL A 159 22.16 -2.25 3.06
CA VAL A 159 22.07 -2.46 4.52
C VAL A 159 21.23 -1.32 5.12
N GLN A 160 20.22 -1.67 5.91
CA GLN A 160 19.43 -0.69 6.65
C GLN A 160 20.12 -0.38 7.98
N GLY A 161 20.62 0.85 8.13
CA GLY A 161 21.40 1.24 9.30
C GLY A 161 21.16 2.65 9.83
N ARG A 162 20.25 3.45 9.23
CA ARG A 162 20.09 4.88 9.57
C ARG A 162 19.86 5.17 11.05
N THR A 163 19.16 4.28 11.76
CA THR A 163 18.81 4.43 13.18
C THR A 163 19.54 3.42 14.08
N ARG A 164 20.64 2.86 13.59
CA ARG A 164 21.41 1.83 14.29
C ARG A 164 22.70 2.41 14.89
N SER A 165 23.28 1.68 15.85
CA SER A 165 24.56 2.05 16.45
C SER A 165 25.72 1.95 15.45
N LEU A 166 26.81 2.67 15.74
CA LEU A 166 28.04 2.59 14.95
C LEU A 166 28.60 1.16 14.93
N GLU A 167 28.54 0.46 16.05
CA GLU A 167 29.03 -0.92 16.16
C GLU A 167 28.23 -1.86 15.26
N TYR A 168 26.90 -1.70 15.22
CA TYR A 168 26.06 -2.45 14.28
C TYR A 168 26.50 -2.21 12.83
N ILE A 169 26.66 -0.94 12.40
CA ILE A 169 27.06 -0.60 11.04
C ILE A 169 28.41 -1.24 10.72
N LYS A 170 29.40 -1.11 11.62
CA LYS A 170 30.74 -1.66 11.45
C LYS A 170 30.72 -3.18 11.29
N GLN A 171 30.04 -3.90 12.17
CA GLN A 171 30.02 -5.37 12.14
C GLN A 171 29.27 -5.89 10.91
N VAL A 172 28.09 -5.35 10.62
CA VAL A 172 27.29 -5.76 9.47
C VAL A 172 28.06 -5.52 8.16
N THR A 173 28.57 -4.31 7.93
CA THR A 173 29.27 -3.99 6.68
C THR A 173 30.54 -4.83 6.51
N LYS A 174 31.31 -5.07 7.57
CA LYS A 174 32.50 -5.92 7.54
C LYS A 174 32.17 -7.36 7.12
N ILE A 175 31.14 -7.95 7.74
CA ILE A 175 30.73 -9.33 7.46
C ILE A 175 30.19 -9.43 6.02
N TYR A 176 29.27 -8.54 5.63
CA TYR A 176 28.72 -8.58 4.27
C TYR A 176 29.78 -8.34 3.20
N ARG A 177 30.74 -7.42 3.41
CA ARG A 177 31.86 -7.20 2.49
C ARG A 177 32.70 -8.46 2.29
N LYS A 178 33.02 -9.18 3.39
CA LYS A 178 33.73 -10.47 3.34
C LYS A 178 33.05 -11.45 2.37
N TYR A 179 31.72 -11.64 2.51
CA TYR A 179 31.00 -12.62 1.69
C TYR A 179 30.75 -12.14 0.25
N ILE A 180 30.67 -10.85 0.03
CA ILE A 180 30.64 -10.30 -1.34
C ILE A 180 31.98 -10.58 -2.04
N ASP A 181 33.12 -10.34 -1.38
CA ASP A 181 34.46 -10.60 -1.93
C ASP A 181 34.66 -12.09 -2.22
N LEU A 182 34.21 -12.96 -1.32
CA LEU A 182 34.22 -14.40 -1.53
C LEU A 182 33.37 -14.81 -2.74
N ALA A 183 32.17 -14.23 -2.89
CA ALA A 183 31.30 -14.51 -4.03
C ALA A 183 31.94 -14.12 -5.38
N TYR A 184 32.69 -13.02 -5.43
CA TYR A 184 33.43 -12.61 -6.63
C TYR A 184 34.72 -13.38 -6.86
N SER A 185 35.27 -14.03 -5.84
CA SER A 185 36.50 -14.84 -5.98
C SER A 185 36.29 -16.19 -6.70
N ASN A 186 35.05 -16.54 -7.04
CA ASN A 186 34.65 -17.84 -7.63
C ASN A 186 35.07 -19.06 -6.79
N LYS A 187 35.37 -18.89 -5.51
CA LYS A 187 35.66 -20.00 -4.59
C LYS A 187 34.37 -20.46 -3.93
N GLU A 188 34.23 -21.76 -3.75
CA GLU A 188 33.20 -22.29 -2.87
C GLU A 188 33.44 -21.82 -1.43
N TYR A 189 32.40 -21.30 -0.79
CA TYR A 189 32.46 -20.88 0.59
C TYR A 189 31.18 -21.27 1.35
N GLY A 190 31.36 -21.62 2.60
CA GLY A 190 30.26 -21.75 3.56
C GLY A 190 30.14 -20.49 4.40
N ILE A 191 28.99 -20.33 5.06
CA ILE A 191 28.80 -19.25 6.00
C ILE A 191 29.34 -19.66 7.38
N ASP A 192 30.26 -18.85 7.92
CA ASP A 192 30.82 -19.07 9.24
C ASP A 192 29.76 -18.81 10.32
N VAL A 193 29.55 -19.80 11.19
CA VAL A 193 28.62 -19.72 12.31
C VAL A 193 28.95 -18.57 13.24
N ASN A 194 30.25 -18.22 13.40
CA ASN A 194 30.67 -17.09 14.21
C ASN A 194 30.24 -15.75 13.62
N ASP A 195 30.19 -15.62 12.29
CA ASP A 195 29.69 -14.40 11.65
C ASP A 195 28.19 -14.25 11.87
N ILE A 196 27.42 -15.34 11.78
CA ILE A 196 25.99 -15.33 12.13
C ILE A 196 25.80 -14.96 13.62
N LYS A 197 26.63 -15.49 14.52
CA LYS A 197 26.58 -15.15 15.95
C LYS A 197 26.81 -13.66 16.18
N LYS A 198 27.83 -13.07 15.56
CA LYS A 198 28.11 -11.62 15.65
C LYS A 198 26.96 -10.78 15.10
N LEU A 199 26.34 -11.18 13.98
CA LEU A 199 25.16 -10.48 13.45
C LEU A 199 23.96 -10.56 14.42
N LYS A 200 23.76 -11.69 15.10
CA LYS A 200 22.73 -11.82 16.14
C LYS A 200 22.98 -10.94 17.35
N GLU A 201 24.23 -10.81 17.79
CA GLU A 201 24.64 -10.00 18.96
C GLU A 201 24.35 -8.51 18.75
N VAL A 202 24.50 -8.00 17.52
CA VAL A 202 24.21 -6.59 17.19
C VAL A 202 22.75 -6.36 16.77
N SER A 203 21.95 -7.40 16.56
CA SER A 203 20.52 -7.31 16.21
C SER A 203 19.65 -7.38 17.47
N SER A 204 18.79 -6.40 17.68
CA SER A 204 17.85 -6.37 18.82
C SER A 204 16.56 -7.17 18.61
N ARG A 205 16.34 -7.76 17.42
CA ARG A 205 15.04 -8.38 17.05
C ARG A 205 15.15 -9.82 16.62
N GLY A 206 16.34 -10.41 16.69
CA GLY A 206 16.65 -11.68 16.04
C GLY A 206 16.74 -11.52 14.52
N LEU A 207 17.14 -12.59 13.85
CA LEU A 207 17.39 -12.61 12.40
C LEU A 207 16.44 -13.57 11.70
N SER A 208 16.07 -13.23 10.46
CA SER A 208 15.31 -14.10 9.55
C SER A 208 15.72 -13.83 8.11
N THR A 209 15.49 -14.77 7.22
CA THR A 209 15.64 -14.58 5.77
C THR A 209 14.44 -13.85 5.16
N ALA A 210 13.44 -13.59 5.97
CA ALA A 210 12.19 -12.93 5.59
C ALA A 210 11.59 -13.55 4.31
N HIS A 211 11.35 -12.72 3.28
CA HIS A 211 10.68 -13.14 2.05
C HIS A 211 11.61 -13.76 1.00
N PHE A 212 12.92 -13.75 1.18
CA PHE A 212 13.85 -14.39 0.24
C PHE A 212 13.61 -15.90 0.11
N SER A 213 13.35 -16.57 1.24
CA SER A 213 12.79 -17.92 1.21
C SER A 213 11.28 -17.81 1.02
N GLU A 214 10.70 -18.46 0.03
CA GLU A 214 9.26 -18.37 -0.31
C GLU A 214 8.29 -18.72 0.83
N ILE A 215 8.81 -19.05 2.00
CA ILE A 215 8.07 -19.43 3.20
C ILE A 215 7.78 -18.17 4.03
N SER A 216 6.68 -17.50 3.73
CA SER A 216 6.14 -16.49 4.64
C SER A 216 5.29 -17.19 5.72
N ASN A 217 5.90 -17.59 6.79
CA ASN A 217 5.21 -18.11 7.98
C ASN A 217 5.50 -17.21 9.19
N LYS A 218 4.82 -17.46 10.31
CA LYS A 218 5.01 -16.74 11.59
C LYS A 218 6.47 -16.63 12.05
N ASN A 219 7.40 -17.43 11.49
CA ASN A 219 8.80 -17.49 11.90
C ASN A 219 9.60 -16.20 11.68
N PHE A 220 9.14 -15.29 10.81
CA PHE A 220 9.81 -13.99 10.64
C PHE A 220 9.32 -12.92 11.64
N ILE A 221 8.27 -13.20 12.43
CA ILE A 221 7.80 -12.34 13.52
C ILE A 221 8.60 -12.64 14.80
N VAL A 222 8.79 -11.64 15.63
CA VAL A 222 9.51 -11.79 16.90
C VAL A 222 8.69 -12.64 17.87
N ASP A 223 9.27 -13.76 18.35
CA ASP A 223 8.67 -14.60 19.39
C ASP A 223 8.89 -13.95 20.77
N ASN A 224 7.99 -13.10 21.19
CA ASN A 224 7.97 -12.56 22.55
C ASN A 224 6.56 -12.63 23.10
N LYS A 225 6.23 -13.78 23.65
CA LYS A 225 5.08 -13.94 24.56
C LYS A 225 5.58 -13.68 25.99
N GLU A 226 5.93 -12.43 26.30
CA GLU A 226 6.01 -12.00 27.69
C GLU A 226 4.64 -12.19 28.31
N LYS A 227 4.55 -12.64 29.58
CA LYS A 227 3.29 -12.83 30.28
C LYS A 227 2.60 -11.47 30.43
N ILE A 228 1.78 -11.12 29.46
CA ILE A 228 0.94 -9.94 29.55
C ILE A 228 -0.24 -10.34 30.43
N THR A 229 -0.43 -9.63 31.54
CA THR A 229 -1.63 -9.77 32.35
C THR A 229 -2.77 -9.06 31.61
N ILE A 230 -3.47 -9.81 30.77
CA ILE A 230 -4.63 -9.28 30.05
C ILE A 230 -5.82 -9.31 31.01
N ASN A 231 -6.28 -8.14 31.45
CA ASN A 231 -7.53 -8.01 32.15
C ASN A 231 -8.68 -8.35 31.19
N LYS A 232 -9.31 -9.52 31.39
CA LYS A 232 -10.38 -10.05 30.53
C LYS A 232 -11.65 -9.18 30.48
N GLU A 233 -11.78 -8.19 31.36
CA GLU A 233 -13.05 -7.51 31.62
C GLU A 233 -13.25 -6.15 30.93
N ASN A 234 -12.27 -5.60 30.20
CA ASN A 234 -12.36 -4.24 29.66
C ASN A 234 -12.45 -4.17 28.14
N PHE A 235 -13.28 -5.01 27.52
CA PHE A 235 -13.72 -4.71 26.16
C PHE A 235 -14.83 -3.66 26.23
N LYS A 236 -14.45 -2.40 26.31
CA LYS A 236 -15.34 -1.28 26.04
C LYS A 236 -15.30 -1.01 24.54
N GLU A 237 -16.40 -1.26 23.85
CA GLU A 237 -16.66 -0.55 22.60
C GLU A 237 -16.45 0.94 22.91
N ASN A 238 -15.51 1.58 22.23
CA ASN A 238 -15.34 3.02 22.35
C ASN A 238 -16.58 3.71 21.76
N LYS A 239 -17.63 3.85 22.54
CA LYS A 239 -18.71 4.77 22.24
C LYS A 239 -18.16 6.16 22.43
N ASN A 240 -17.82 6.84 21.36
CA ASN A 240 -17.42 8.23 21.41
C ASN A 240 -18.62 9.09 21.78
N GLU A 241 -18.57 9.70 22.96
CA GLU A 241 -19.60 10.60 23.51
C GLU A 241 -19.69 11.97 22.82
N ASN A 242 -18.99 12.22 21.71
CA ASN A 242 -18.95 13.52 21.04
C ASN A 242 -19.33 13.44 19.56
N ALA A 243 -20.57 13.05 19.29
CA ALA A 243 -21.17 13.28 17.98
C ALA A 243 -21.35 14.80 17.77
N ARG A 244 -20.50 15.44 16.94
CA ARG A 244 -20.69 16.82 16.51
C ARG A 244 -21.48 16.85 15.23
N LEU A 245 -22.51 17.70 15.19
CA LEU A 245 -23.24 18.02 13.97
C LEU A 245 -22.26 18.64 12.96
N ARG A 246 -22.19 18.09 11.76
CA ARG A 246 -21.33 18.59 10.70
C ARG A 246 -22.16 18.86 9.46
N ILE A 247 -21.88 19.97 8.80
CA ILE A 247 -22.56 20.36 7.57
C ILE A 247 -21.55 20.16 6.44
N ALA A 248 -21.82 19.19 5.59
CA ALA A 248 -21.04 19.00 4.37
C ALA A 248 -21.23 20.20 3.43
N LYS A 249 -20.14 20.69 2.84
CA LYS A 249 -20.16 21.75 1.84
C LYS A 249 -19.51 21.25 0.56
N TYR A 250 -20.33 20.60 -0.26
CA TYR A 250 -19.92 20.13 -1.57
C TYR A 250 -20.68 20.90 -2.65
N ASN A 251 -19.96 21.43 -3.61
CA ASN A 251 -20.56 22.14 -4.75
C ASN A 251 -20.42 21.34 -6.05
N ASN A 252 -20.10 20.05 -5.97
CA ASN A 252 -19.83 19.21 -7.12
C ASN A 252 -20.65 17.93 -7.08
N ASN A 253 -21.28 17.61 -8.21
CA ASN A 253 -22.11 16.40 -8.38
C ASN A 253 -21.31 15.21 -8.98
N ASP A 254 -19.98 15.29 -9.04
CA ASP A 254 -19.15 14.22 -9.58
C ASP A 254 -18.73 13.26 -8.46
N ILE A 255 -19.61 12.29 -8.19
CA ILE A 255 -19.47 11.33 -7.09
C ILE A 255 -19.07 9.98 -7.67
N SER A 256 -17.98 9.42 -7.17
CA SER A 256 -17.57 8.04 -7.42
C SER A 256 -17.70 7.20 -6.15
N ILE A 257 -17.97 5.91 -6.31
CA ILE A 257 -17.96 4.95 -5.21
C ILE A 257 -17.00 3.79 -5.50
N LEU A 258 -16.32 3.31 -4.48
CA LEU A 258 -15.65 2.01 -4.51
C LEU A 258 -16.50 1.01 -3.75
N LEU A 259 -16.92 -0.05 -4.42
CA LEU A 259 -17.51 -1.23 -3.80
C LEU A 259 -16.38 -2.23 -3.55
N SER A 260 -15.92 -2.35 -2.31
CA SER A 260 -14.78 -3.23 -1.98
C SER A 260 -15.08 -4.71 -2.24
N LYS A 261 -16.36 -5.08 -2.28
CA LYS A 261 -16.88 -6.41 -2.59
C LYS A 261 -18.30 -6.32 -3.13
N ILE A 262 -18.65 -7.21 -4.05
CA ILE A 262 -20.03 -7.40 -4.51
C ILE A 262 -20.74 -8.37 -3.54
N ASN A 263 -21.79 -7.88 -2.88
CA ASN A 263 -22.67 -8.68 -2.05
C ASN A 263 -23.95 -9.04 -2.83
N THR A 264 -24.10 -10.31 -3.18
CA THR A 264 -25.22 -10.79 -4.02
C THR A 264 -26.61 -10.66 -3.36
N ASN A 265 -26.67 -10.32 -2.07
CA ASN A 265 -27.92 -10.09 -1.36
C ASN A 265 -28.39 -8.62 -1.45
N LEU A 266 -27.56 -7.71 -1.96
CA LEU A 266 -27.89 -6.30 -2.11
C LEU A 266 -28.54 -6.01 -3.46
N LYS A 267 -29.46 -5.05 -3.47
CA LYS A 267 -30.18 -4.61 -4.66
C LYS A 267 -29.52 -3.38 -5.28
N TYR A 268 -28.47 -3.56 -6.05
CA TYR A 268 -27.70 -2.47 -6.65
C TYR A 268 -28.47 -1.60 -7.63
N ASN A 269 -29.64 -2.06 -8.11
CA ASN A 269 -30.58 -1.25 -8.88
C ASN A 269 -31.23 -0.11 -8.08
N GLU A 270 -31.12 -0.13 -6.76
CA GLU A 270 -31.62 0.91 -5.85
C GLU A 270 -30.51 1.94 -5.48
N LEU A 271 -29.29 1.82 -6.05
CA LEU A 271 -28.23 2.82 -5.86
C LEU A 271 -28.65 4.20 -6.36
N ASN A 272 -28.19 5.24 -5.65
CA ASN A 272 -28.49 6.63 -5.96
C ASN A 272 -28.03 7.01 -7.38
N LYS A 273 -28.94 7.62 -8.15
CA LYS A 273 -28.70 8.03 -9.54
C LYS A 273 -27.62 9.10 -9.72
N HIS A 274 -27.24 9.79 -8.67
CA HIS A 274 -26.18 10.82 -8.69
C HIS A 274 -24.75 10.24 -8.60
N ILE A 275 -24.63 8.91 -8.46
CA ILE A 275 -23.34 8.23 -8.53
C ILE A 275 -22.89 8.22 -10.00
N SER A 276 -21.81 8.95 -10.30
CA SER A 276 -21.28 9.06 -11.67
C SER A 276 -20.45 7.85 -12.07
N ARG A 277 -19.64 7.30 -11.15
CA ARG A 277 -18.72 6.19 -11.42
C ARG A 277 -18.75 5.17 -10.29
N ILE A 278 -18.62 3.91 -10.66
CA ILE A 278 -18.47 2.80 -9.70
C ILE A 278 -17.16 2.07 -9.97
N TYR A 279 -16.35 1.96 -8.95
CA TYR A 279 -15.07 1.23 -8.97
C TYR A 279 -15.28 -0.15 -8.35
N ILE A 280 -14.95 -1.20 -9.10
CA ILE A 280 -15.10 -2.59 -8.68
C ILE A 280 -13.75 -3.29 -8.78
N PRO A 281 -13.29 -3.94 -7.70
CA PRO A 281 -12.04 -4.70 -7.72
C PRO A 281 -12.05 -5.79 -8.79
N LEU A 282 -10.92 -5.98 -9.48
CA LEU A 282 -10.79 -6.93 -10.57
C LEU A 282 -11.20 -8.36 -10.19
N ASN A 283 -10.94 -8.80 -8.96
CA ASN A 283 -11.31 -10.13 -8.46
C ASN A 283 -12.84 -10.32 -8.28
N GLU A 284 -13.62 -9.25 -8.27
CA GLU A 284 -15.07 -9.31 -8.21
C GLU A 284 -15.72 -9.62 -9.58
N PHE A 285 -14.97 -9.49 -10.68
CA PHE A 285 -15.41 -9.89 -12.02
C PHE A 285 -15.29 -11.41 -12.19
N ASN A 286 -16.24 -12.13 -11.61
CA ASN A 286 -16.31 -13.58 -11.60
C ASN A 286 -17.73 -14.07 -11.90
N GLU A 287 -17.88 -15.38 -12.15
CA GLU A 287 -19.16 -15.97 -12.56
C GLU A 287 -20.30 -15.76 -11.56
N ASN A 288 -19.99 -15.73 -10.25
CA ASN A 288 -21.00 -15.54 -9.21
C ASN A 288 -21.62 -14.14 -9.25
N ASN A 289 -20.87 -13.15 -9.69
CA ASN A 289 -21.27 -11.74 -9.72
C ASN A 289 -21.77 -11.29 -11.12
N ASN A 290 -21.71 -12.17 -12.13
CA ASN A 290 -21.95 -11.82 -13.54
C ASN A 290 -23.25 -11.06 -13.76
N LYS A 291 -24.37 -11.52 -13.18
CA LYS A 291 -25.68 -10.88 -13.32
C LYS A 291 -25.69 -9.44 -12.80
N ILE A 292 -25.10 -9.23 -11.61
CA ILE A 292 -25.03 -7.91 -10.96
C ILE A 292 -24.10 -6.98 -11.74
N LEU A 293 -22.95 -7.50 -12.17
CA LEU A 293 -21.98 -6.72 -12.94
C LEU A 293 -22.55 -6.27 -14.28
N THR A 294 -23.27 -7.14 -14.97
CA THR A 294 -23.96 -6.80 -16.24
C THR A 294 -25.00 -5.70 -16.00
N GLU A 295 -25.80 -5.81 -14.94
CA GLU A 295 -26.80 -4.79 -14.59
C GLU A 295 -26.14 -3.45 -14.26
N LEU A 296 -25.06 -3.45 -13.46
CA LEU A 296 -24.31 -2.24 -13.10
C LEU A 296 -23.71 -1.58 -14.36
N CYS A 297 -23.13 -2.35 -15.28
CA CYS A 297 -22.56 -1.84 -16.54
C CYS A 297 -23.59 -1.17 -17.47
N HIS A 298 -24.89 -1.50 -17.32
CA HIS A 298 -25.96 -0.85 -18.09
C HIS A 298 -26.42 0.48 -17.49
N ARG A 299 -26.17 0.70 -16.19
CA ARG A 299 -26.73 1.85 -15.45
C ARG A 299 -25.68 2.88 -15.05
N HIS A 300 -24.44 2.47 -14.87
CA HIS A 300 -23.37 3.29 -14.34
C HIS A 300 -22.09 3.12 -15.15
N ASP A 301 -21.23 4.12 -15.08
CA ASP A 301 -19.86 4.04 -15.60
C ASP A 301 -19.00 3.18 -14.67
N ILE A 302 -18.72 1.95 -15.10
CA ILE A 302 -17.94 0.98 -14.32
C ILE A 302 -16.47 1.07 -14.67
N TYR A 303 -15.63 1.11 -13.63
CA TYR A 303 -14.18 1.07 -13.75
C TYR A 303 -13.62 -0.13 -12.99
N ILE A 304 -12.65 -0.81 -13.59
CA ILE A 304 -11.93 -1.89 -12.92
C ILE A 304 -10.93 -1.27 -11.93
N HIS A 305 -11.10 -1.57 -10.65
CA HIS A 305 -10.12 -1.20 -9.64
C HIS A 305 -9.01 -2.26 -9.59
N MET A 306 -7.79 -1.86 -10.01
CA MET A 306 -6.65 -2.76 -10.08
C MET A 306 -6.16 -3.17 -8.67
N PRO A 307 -5.66 -4.40 -8.50
CA PRO A 307 -5.03 -4.81 -7.26
C PRO A 307 -3.84 -3.92 -6.91
N LEU A 308 -3.71 -3.56 -5.64
CA LEU A 308 -2.57 -2.76 -5.16
C LEU A 308 -1.22 -3.44 -5.42
N ILE A 309 -1.18 -4.76 -5.27
CA ILE A 309 0.04 -5.56 -5.41
C ILE A 309 -0.20 -6.65 -6.45
N ILE A 310 0.54 -6.56 -7.55
CA ILE A 310 0.68 -7.62 -8.54
C ILE A 310 2.13 -8.10 -8.45
N LEU A 311 2.34 -9.34 -8.02
CA LEU A 311 3.66 -9.93 -7.97
C LEU A 311 4.09 -10.41 -9.36
N GLU A 312 5.39 -10.50 -9.58
CA GLU A 312 5.99 -10.95 -10.84
C GLU A 312 5.38 -12.24 -11.39
N LYS A 313 5.11 -13.20 -10.52
CA LYS A 313 4.52 -14.50 -10.88
C LYS A 313 3.04 -14.45 -11.29
N ASP A 314 2.35 -13.38 -10.95
CA ASP A 314 0.90 -13.24 -11.11
C ASP A 314 0.52 -12.37 -12.32
N ILE A 315 1.50 -11.76 -13.03
CA ILE A 315 1.27 -10.84 -14.16
C ILE A 315 0.40 -11.50 -15.23
N GLU A 316 0.80 -12.66 -15.74
CA GLU A 316 0.09 -13.35 -16.82
C GLU A 316 -1.34 -13.75 -16.42
N LEU A 317 -1.54 -14.15 -15.15
CA LEU A 317 -2.87 -14.43 -14.62
C LEU A 317 -3.77 -13.20 -14.67
N TYR A 318 -3.25 -12.05 -14.18
CA TYR A 318 -4.02 -10.80 -14.17
C TYR A 318 -4.28 -10.28 -15.58
N GLU A 319 -3.35 -10.41 -16.50
CA GLU A 319 -3.54 -10.05 -17.91
C GLU A 319 -4.68 -10.86 -18.55
N ASN A 320 -4.71 -12.17 -18.34
CA ASN A 320 -5.78 -13.04 -18.85
C ASN A 320 -7.15 -12.69 -18.26
N ILE A 321 -7.22 -12.39 -16.96
CA ILE A 321 -8.46 -11.95 -16.31
C ILE A 321 -8.91 -10.62 -16.91
N LEU A 322 -8.03 -9.65 -17.06
CA LEU A 322 -8.33 -8.34 -17.63
C LEU A 322 -8.85 -8.45 -19.06
N ASP A 323 -8.18 -9.19 -19.92
CA ASP A 323 -8.61 -9.38 -21.31
C ASP A 323 -10.00 -10.01 -21.40
N ASN A 324 -10.30 -10.95 -20.51
CA ASN A 324 -11.64 -11.55 -20.41
C ASN A 324 -12.69 -10.52 -19.93
N VAL A 325 -12.38 -9.72 -18.90
CA VAL A 325 -13.29 -8.70 -18.38
C VAL A 325 -13.58 -7.63 -19.43
N VAL A 326 -12.54 -7.10 -20.06
CA VAL A 326 -12.66 -6.08 -21.12
C VAL A 326 -13.47 -6.57 -22.32
N LYS A 327 -13.42 -7.86 -22.62
CA LYS A 327 -14.19 -8.48 -23.71
C LYS A 327 -15.67 -8.64 -23.38
N ASN A 328 -15.99 -8.99 -22.12
CA ASN A 328 -17.33 -9.42 -21.73
C ASN A 328 -18.19 -8.33 -21.08
N TYR A 329 -17.58 -7.26 -20.57
CA TYR A 329 -18.29 -6.18 -19.87
C TYR A 329 -18.05 -4.82 -20.52
N ASN A 330 -19.08 -3.99 -20.55
CA ASN A 330 -18.98 -2.61 -21.02
C ASN A 330 -18.40 -1.70 -19.92
N ILE A 331 -17.09 -1.82 -19.67
CA ILE A 331 -16.40 -0.97 -18.73
C ILE A 331 -15.99 0.36 -19.37
N LYS A 332 -15.81 1.40 -18.56
CA LYS A 332 -15.36 2.75 -18.99
C LYS A 332 -13.87 2.97 -18.81
N GLY A 333 -13.22 2.22 -17.92
CA GLY A 333 -11.80 2.41 -17.68
C GLY A 333 -11.26 1.67 -16.47
N PHE A 334 -10.13 2.17 -15.97
CA PHE A 334 -9.35 1.52 -14.93
C PHE A 334 -8.98 2.50 -13.81
N VAL A 335 -9.02 2.03 -12.57
CA VAL A 335 -8.41 2.70 -11.43
C VAL A 335 -7.07 2.02 -11.16
N LEU A 336 -5.99 2.70 -11.53
CA LEU A 336 -4.61 2.22 -11.43
C LEU A 336 -4.14 2.32 -9.98
N SER A 337 -3.60 1.26 -9.41
CA SER A 337 -3.20 1.20 -8.00
C SER A 337 -1.68 1.12 -7.79
N ASN A 338 -0.91 0.84 -8.85
CA ASN A 338 0.54 0.74 -8.83
C ASN A 338 1.13 1.30 -10.13
N TYR A 339 2.41 1.67 -10.12
CA TYR A 339 3.11 2.14 -11.32
C TYR A 339 3.14 1.11 -12.46
N SER A 340 3.14 -0.19 -12.14
CA SER A 340 3.01 -1.25 -13.16
C SER A 340 1.73 -1.12 -13.98
N ASP A 341 0.64 -0.59 -13.39
CA ASP A 341 -0.64 -0.50 -14.07
C ASP A 341 -0.65 0.57 -15.17
N LEU A 342 0.34 1.46 -15.21
CA LEU A 342 0.50 2.42 -16.31
C LEU A 342 0.73 1.73 -17.66
N SER A 343 1.21 0.49 -17.67
CA SER A 343 1.29 -0.34 -18.89
C SER A 343 -0.07 -0.61 -19.54
N LEU A 344 -1.17 -0.52 -18.78
CA LEU A 344 -2.53 -0.68 -19.30
C LEU A 344 -2.91 0.45 -20.26
N ILE A 345 -2.33 1.65 -20.08
CA ILE A 345 -2.54 2.80 -20.98
C ILE A 345 -1.94 2.48 -22.35
N GLU A 346 -0.74 1.89 -22.39
CA GLU A 346 -0.12 1.43 -23.64
C GLU A 346 -0.92 0.28 -24.29
N LYS A 347 -1.43 -0.67 -23.46
CA LYS A 347 -2.13 -1.87 -23.92
C LYS A 347 -3.52 -1.56 -24.50
N TYR A 348 -4.31 -0.71 -23.83
CA TYR A 348 -5.72 -0.49 -24.18
C TYR A 348 -6.01 0.87 -24.82
N GLY A 349 -5.05 1.81 -24.80
CA GLY A 349 -5.12 3.11 -25.48
C GLY A 349 -6.23 4.04 -25.01
N GLU A 350 -6.56 5.02 -25.82
CA GLU A 350 -7.52 6.12 -25.52
C GLU A 350 -8.99 5.67 -25.48
N LYS A 351 -9.28 4.39 -25.75
CA LYS A 351 -10.64 3.85 -25.65
C LYS A 351 -11.19 3.88 -24.23
N TYR A 352 -10.31 3.85 -23.23
CA TYR A 352 -10.65 3.77 -21.81
C TYR A 352 -10.10 4.99 -21.06
N ASN A 353 -10.77 5.33 -19.95
CA ASN A 353 -10.29 6.36 -19.03
C ASN A 353 -9.41 5.72 -17.94
N TYR A 354 -8.43 6.45 -17.47
CA TYR A 354 -7.47 6.00 -16.47
C TYR A 354 -7.47 6.92 -15.26
N ILE A 355 -7.65 6.35 -14.08
CA ILE A 355 -7.72 7.08 -12.82
C ILE A 355 -6.57 6.57 -11.94
N SER A 356 -5.66 7.44 -11.48
CA SER A 356 -4.66 7.01 -10.50
C SER A 356 -5.28 6.93 -9.11
N ASN A 357 -5.03 5.84 -8.39
CA ASN A 357 -5.48 5.68 -7.01
C ASN A 357 -4.61 6.49 -6.03
N TYR A 358 -5.09 6.75 -4.80
CA TYR A 358 -4.35 7.42 -3.72
C TYR A 358 -2.99 6.78 -3.42
N THR A 359 -2.80 5.52 -3.77
CA THR A 359 -1.57 4.73 -3.58
C THR A 359 -0.38 5.22 -4.42
N PHE A 360 -0.62 6.05 -5.42
CA PHE A 360 0.42 6.80 -6.14
C PHE A 360 1.04 7.91 -5.30
N ASN A 361 0.48 8.20 -4.13
CA ASN A 361 0.96 9.24 -3.19
C ASN A 361 1.18 10.60 -3.85
N VAL A 362 0.17 11.09 -4.56
CA VAL A 362 0.25 12.39 -5.25
C VAL A 362 0.01 13.53 -4.27
N PHE A 363 1.04 14.34 -4.06
CA PHE A 363 1.04 15.47 -3.12
C PHE A 363 1.17 16.84 -3.80
N ASN A 364 1.51 16.90 -5.09
CA ASN A 364 1.86 18.15 -5.75
C ASN A 364 1.53 18.15 -7.25
N ARG A 365 1.43 19.36 -7.81
CA ARG A 365 1.10 19.55 -9.23
C ARG A 365 2.11 18.93 -10.21
N PHE A 366 3.37 18.73 -9.82
CA PHE A 366 4.37 18.16 -10.72
C PHE A 366 4.08 16.70 -10.97
N SER A 367 3.70 15.94 -9.91
CA SER A 367 3.24 14.56 -10.03
C SER A 367 1.93 14.47 -10.81
N CYS A 368 0.97 15.41 -10.58
CA CYS A 368 -0.26 15.49 -11.35
C CYS A 368 0.02 15.69 -12.85
N ASN A 369 0.81 16.70 -13.20
CA ASN A 369 1.15 17.01 -14.59
C ASN A 369 1.87 15.86 -15.27
N TYR A 370 2.74 15.17 -14.54
CA TYR A 370 3.47 14.05 -15.10
C TYR A 370 2.55 12.84 -15.36
N LEU A 371 1.70 12.46 -14.40
CA LEU A 371 0.71 11.39 -14.61
C LEU A 371 -0.25 11.73 -15.76
N LYS A 372 -0.69 12.97 -15.86
CA LYS A 372 -1.51 13.43 -16.99
C LYS A 372 -0.77 13.26 -18.34
N SER A 373 0.52 13.57 -18.38
CA SER A 373 1.33 13.41 -19.62
C SER A 373 1.51 11.94 -20.00
N LEU A 374 1.30 11.00 -19.08
CA LEU A 374 1.31 9.56 -19.33
C LEU A 374 -0.08 9.02 -19.71
N GLY A 375 -1.11 9.87 -19.77
CA GLY A 375 -2.48 9.46 -20.17
C GLY A 375 -3.43 9.20 -19.00
N VAL A 376 -3.09 9.62 -17.78
CA VAL A 376 -4.03 9.53 -16.62
C VAL A 376 -5.01 10.69 -16.67
N ASP A 377 -6.33 10.40 -16.68
CA ASP A 377 -7.40 11.41 -16.82
C ASP A 377 -7.78 12.06 -15.49
N ILE A 378 -7.88 11.26 -14.42
CA ILE A 378 -8.28 11.72 -13.09
C ILE A 378 -7.23 11.26 -12.09
N ILE A 379 -6.85 12.14 -11.19
CA ILE A 379 -5.82 11.87 -10.20
C ILE A 379 -6.43 11.87 -8.80
N THR A 380 -6.46 10.70 -8.16
CA THR A 380 -6.84 10.62 -6.75
C THR A 380 -5.68 11.11 -5.88
N SER A 381 -5.89 12.21 -5.17
CA SER A 381 -4.88 12.79 -4.30
C SER A 381 -4.56 11.88 -3.10
N SER A 382 -3.36 12.04 -2.53
CA SER A 382 -2.98 11.28 -1.33
C SER A 382 -3.96 11.54 -0.18
N ILE A 383 -4.31 10.48 0.55
CA ILE A 383 -5.11 10.55 1.78
C ILE A 383 -4.40 11.38 2.87
N GLU A 384 -3.08 11.48 2.83
CA GLU A 384 -2.27 12.20 3.80
C GLU A 384 -2.30 13.73 3.63
N LEU A 385 -2.98 14.26 2.59
CA LEU A 385 -3.19 15.69 2.42
C LEU A 385 -4.33 16.19 3.31
N ASN A 386 -4.09 17.25 4.08
CA ASN A 386 -5.15 17.95 4.79
C ASN A 386 -5.99 18.82 3.82
N ASN A 387 -7.04 19.48 4.34
CA ASN A 387 -7.96 20.28 3.52
C ASN A 387 -7.26 21.39 2.75
N ASP A 388 -6.39 22.16 3.43
CA ASP A 388 -5.70 23.30 2.81
C ASP A 388 -4.71 22.85 1.73
N GLU A 389 -3.96 21.78 1.99
CA GLU A 389 -3.03 21.20 1.02
C GLU A 389 -3.77 20.63 -0.19
N SER A 390 -4.89 19.93 0.04
CA SER A 390 -5.73 19.39 -1.03
C SER A 390 -6.37 20.49 -1.88
N ASN A 391 -6.90 21.52 -1.25
CA ASN A 391 -7.48 22.68 -1.94
C ASN A 391 -6.42 23.44 -2.75
N LYS A 392 -5.22 23.60 -2.19
CA LYS A 392 -4.08 24.19 -2.90
C LYS A 392 -3.67 23.33 -4.10
N LEU A 393 -3.58 22.00 -3.94
CA LEU A 393 -3.27 21.11 -5.05
C LEU A 393 -4.31 21.28 -6.18
N SER A 394 -5.59 21.33 -5.84
CA SER A 394 -6.69 21.49 -6.80
C SER A 394 -6.68 22.84 -7.52
N SER A 395 -6.25 23.92 -6.84
CA SER A 395 -6.10 25.24 -7.47
C SER A 395 -4.83 25.35 -8.33
N ASP A 396 -3.76 24.64 -7.95
CA ASP A 396 -2.47 24.68 -8.64
C ASP A 396 -2.41 23.76 -9.88
N TYR A 397 -3.37 22.85 -10.05
CA TYR A 397 -3.43 21.87 -11.13
C TYR A 397 -4.62 22.10 -12.06
N ASN A 398 -4.33 22.27 -13.33
CA ASN A 398 -5.39 22.42 -14.36
C ASN A 398 -5.80 21.05 -14.91
N GLY A 399 -6.46 20.26 -14.09
CA GLY A 399 -6.98 18.92 -14.44
C GLY A 399 -7.92 18.43 -13.37
N LYS A 400 -8.40 17.19 -13.50
CA LYS A 400 -9.39 16.63 -12.60
C LYS A 400 -8.71 15.91 -11.43
N ILE A 401 -9.02 16.36 -10.21
CA ILE A 401 -8.60 15.70 -8.97
C ILE A 401 -9.80 15.02 -8.34
N GLU A 402 -9.59 13.79 -7.90
CA GLU A 402 -10.52 13.05 -7.06
C GLU A 402 -9.99 13.02 -5.61
N ARG A 403 -10.88 13.18 -4.64
CA ARG A 403 -10.56 13.08 -3.22
C ARG A 403 -11.41 12.02 -2.54
N ILE A 404 -10.77 11.12 -1.79
CA ILE A 404 -11.48 10.18 -0.93
C ILE A 404 -11.99 10.93 0.28
N VAL A 405 -13.32 10.94 0.47
CA VAL A 405 -13.99 11.72 1.51
C VAL A 405 -14.75 10.85 2.52
N TYR A 406 -14.95 9.58 2.21
CA TYR A 406 -15.63 8.62 3.08
C TYR A 406 -15.01 7.24 3.00
N GLY A 407 -14.98 6.55 4.14
CA GLY A 407 -14.71 5.13 4.29
C GLY A 407 -13.59 4.79 5.27
N LYS A 408 -13.46 3.52 5.63
CA LYS A 408 -12.35 3.02 6.43
C LYS A 408 -11.07 3.02 5.60
N ILE A 409 -9.97 3.47 6.20
CA ILE A 409 -8.68 3.59 5.53
C ILE A 409 -7.88 2.32 5.76
N PRO A 410 -7.34 1.66 4.72
CA PRO A 410 -6.36 0.59 4.88
C PRO A 410 -5.06 1.15 5.46
N LEU A 411 -4.82 0.92 6.75
CA LEU A 411 -3.61 1.37 7.45
C LEU A 411 -2.38 0.57 7.08
N MET A 412 -2.54 -0.75 6.89
CA MET A 412 -1.48 -1.67 6.52
C MET A 412 -1.98 -2.73 5.54
N ASN A 413 -1.14 -3.06 4.57
CA ASN A 413 -1.33 -4.17 3.65
C ASN A 413 -0.21 -5.18 3.88
N ILE A 414 -0.52 -6.36 4.41
CA ILE A 414 0.44 -7.32 4.93
C ILE A 414 0.46 -8.57 4.07
N LYS A 415 1.66 -9.05 3.71
CA LYS A 415 1.88 -10.31 2.98
C LYS A 415 1.78 -11.56 3.87
N TYR A 416 1.38 -11.41 5.08
CA TYR A 416 1.31 -12.43 6.11
C TYR A 416 -0.11 -12.51 6.66
N SER A 417 -0.64 -13.72 6.87
CA SER A 417 -1.94 -13.88 7.54
C SER A 417 -1.75 -13.85 9.05
N LEU A 418 -2.46 -12.93 9.70
CA LEU A 418 -2.56 -12.90 11.18
C LEU A 418 -3.46 -14.02 11.70
N MET A 419 -4.32 -14.58 10.84
CA MET A 419 -5.35 -15.55 11.18
C MET A 419 -4.87 -16.97 10.91
N ASP A 420 -5.52 -17.98 11.50
CA ASP A 420 -5.17 -19.38 11.26
C ASP A 420 -5.47 -19.81 9.82
N LYS A 421 -4.54 -20.57 9.22
CA LYS A 421 -4.64 -21.06 7.84
C LYS A 421 -5.94 -21.84 7.56
N ASP A 422 -6.47 -22.55 8.55
CA ASP A 422 -7.69 -23.35 8.42
C ASP A 422 -8.95 -22.50 8.27
N THR A 423 -8.91 -21.24 8.68
CA THR A 423 -10.03 -20.30 8.58
C THR A 423 -10.11 -19.62 7.21
N VAL A 424 -8.98 -19.49 6.50
CA VAL A 424 -8.89 -18.82 5.19
C VAL A 424 -9.51 -19.68 4.07
N CYS A 425 -9.38 -21.01 4.15
CA CYS A 425 -9.86 -21.92 3.10
C CYS A 425 -11.37 -22.23 3.14
N ASN A 426 -12.07 -21.98 4.26
CA ASN A 426 -13.43 -22.46 4.49
C ASN A 426 -14.53 -21.40 4.42
N ARG A 427 -14.27 -20.20 3.88
CA ARG A 427 -15.29 -19.13 3.76
C ARG A 427 -16.36 -19.40 2.70
N LYS A 428 -16.89 -20.60 2.63
CA LYS A 428 -18.12 -20.90 1.85
C LYS A 428 -19.40 -20.58 2.62
N ASN A 429 -19.36 -20.28 3.92
CA ASN A 429 -20.53 -20.03 4.77
C ASN A 429 -20.51 -18.68 5.45
N LYS A 430 -21.67 -18.09 5.46
CA LYS A 430 -22.18 -16.75 5.73
C LYS A 430 -21.99 -16.15 7.12
N ASP A 431 -21.17 -16.70 8.00
CA ASP A 431 -20.95 -16.06 9.29
C ASP A 431 -19.80 -15.08 9.17
N THR A 432 -20.10 -13.80 9.30
CA THR A 432 -19.12 -12.70 9.32
C THR A 432 -18.25 -12.84 10.58
N ILE A 433 -17.19 -13.61 10.45
CA ILE A 433 -16.18 -13.71 11.52
C ILE A 433 -15.39 -12.40 11.50
N GLU A 434 -15.55 -11.65 12.59
CA GLU A 434 -14.87 -10.37 12.76
C GLU A 434 -13.55 -10.57 13.51
N TYR A 435 -12.47 -10.09 12.92
CA TYR A 435 -11.17 -10.06 13.55
C TYR A 435 -10.77 -8.63 13.89
N PHE A 436 -10.31 -8.44 15.11
CA PHE A 436 -9.84 -7.14 15.60
C PHE A 436 -8.46 -7.26 16.21
N LEU A 437 -7.64 -6.26 15.92
CA LEU A 437 -6.34 -6.06 16.52
C LEU A 437 -6.42 -4.90 17.51
N GLU A 438 -6.42 -5.21 18.82
CA GLU A 438 -6.40 -4.22 19.88
C GLU A 438 -4.95 -3.82 20.17
N ASP A 439 -4.64 -2.55 20.04
CA ASP A 439 -3.37 -1.97 20.46
C ASP A 439 -3.42 -1.72 21.98
N LEU A 440 -2.53 -2.37 22.72
CA LEU A 440 -2.54 -2.31 24.18
C LEU A 440 -2.10 -0.94 24.74
N GLU A 441 -1.34 -0.17 23.99
CA GLU A 441 -0.88 1.16 24.39
C GLU A 441 -1.98 2.21 24.15
N SER A 442 -2.46 2.31 22.92
CA SER A 442 -3.47 3.31 22.53
C SER A 442 -4.91 2.92 22.86
N LYS A 443 -5.16 1.64 23.22
CA LYS A 443 -6.49 1.06 23.43
C LYS A 443 -7.44 1.15 22.23
N ARG A 444 -6.89 1.25 21.03
CA ARG A 444 -7.65 1.31 19.78
C ARG A 444 -7.84 -0.08 19.19
N ASN A 445 -8.98 -0.29 18.56
CA ASN A 445 -9.36 -1.56 17.95
C ASN A 445 -9.41 -1.41 16.42
N PHE A 446 -8.55 -2.12 15.72
CA PHE A 446 -8.43 -2.09 14.27
C PHE A 446 -9.05 -3.34 13.67
N GLU A 447 -9.95 -3.17 12.71
CA GLU A 447 -10.51 -4.29 11.98
C GLU A 447 -9.46 -4.94 11.10
N CYS A 448 -9.38 -6.28 11.15
CA CYS A 448 -8.50 -7.07 10.32
C CYS A 448 -9.31 -7.90 9.33
N VAL A 449 -9.01 -7.77 8.05
CA VAL A 449 -9.67 -8.53 6.99
C VAL A 449 -8.64 -9.39 6.27
N ASP A 450 -8.86 -10.70 6.24
CA ASP A 450 -8.09 -11.59 5.39
C ASP A 450 -8.48 -11.39 3.93
N CYS A 451 -7.46 -11.35 3.10
CA CYS A 451 -7.57 -11.19 1.67
C CYS A 451 -6.94 -12.39 0.95
N ASN A 452 -7.43 -12.67 -0.25
CA ASN A 452 -6.81 -13.64 -1.15
C ASN A 452 -5.78 -12.92 -2.04
N GLY A 453 -4.78 -13.67 -2.52
CA GLY A 453 -3.76 -13.15 -3.43
C GLY A 453 -2.48 -12.70 -2.74
N SER A 454 -1.91 -11.59 -3.21
CA SER A 454 -0.60 -11.11 -2.74
C SER A 454 -0.66 -10.41 -1.39
N ILE A 455 -1.79 -9.81 -1.03
CA ILE A 455 -2.07 -9.25 0.29
C ILE A 455 -2.90 -10.28 1.06
N LEU A 456 -2.40 -10.74 2.19
CA LEU A 456 -3.07 -11.76 3.00
C LEU A 456 -3.86 -11.16 4.17
N THR A 457 -3.44 -10.02 4.71
CA THR A 457 -4.21 -9.30 5.73
C THR A 457 -4.20 -7.80 5.44
N LYS A 458 -5.38 -7.18 5.50
CA LYS A 458 -5.54 -5.71 5.59
C LYS A 458 -5.94 -5.33 7.00
N ILE A 459 -5.31 -4.30 7.53
CA ILE A 459 -5.70 -3.68 8.80
C ILE A 459 -6.31 -2.32 8.47
N TYR A 460 -7.55 -2.11 8.87
CA TYR A 460 -8.29 -0.87 8.63
C TYR A 460 -8.24 0.07 9.84
N SER A 461 -8.48 1.35 9.59
CA SER A 461 -8.64 2.35 10.65
C SER A 461 -9.83 2.00 11.57
N ASP A 462 -9.68 2.31 12.85
CA ASP A 462 -10.75 2.17 13.86
C ASP A 462 -11.86 3.21 13.66
N LYS A 463 -11.59 4.26 12.88
CA LYS A 463 -12.54 5.33 12.55
C LYS A 463 -12.77 5.40 11.04
N ILE A 464 -13.96 5.80 10.67
CA ILE A 464 -14.33 6.10 9.31
C ILE A 464 -13.82 7.50 8.97
N LEU A 465 -13.11 7.66 7.84
CA LEU A 465 -12.81 8.96 7.28
C LEU A 465 -14.14 9.60 6.82
N PHE A 466 -14.37 10.85 7.22
CA PHE A 466 -15.41 11.68 6.66
C PHE A 466 -14.91 13.12 6.55
N ILE A 467 -14.78 13.61 5.32
CA ILE A 467 -14.35 14.98 5.02
C ILE A 467 -15.57 15.77 4.60
N ASP A 468 -15.89 16.80 5.36
CA ASP A 468 -17.11 17.62 5.20
C ASP A 468 -16.94 18.85 4.31
N ASN A 469 -15.74 19.14 3.84
CA ASN A 469 -15.46 20.29 2.98
C ASN A 469 -14.43 19.94 1.90
N VAL A 470 -14.81 20.07 0.64
CA VAL A 470 -13.95 19.77 -0.51
C VAL A 470 -14.02 20.88 -1.53
N HIS A 471 -12.89 21.20 -2.17
CA HIS A 471 -12.81 22.19 -3.23
C HIS A 471 -13.82 21.91 -4.36
N THR A 472 -14.45 22.93 -4.88
CA THR A 472 -15.56 22.83 -5.86
C THR A 472 -15.22 22.09 -7.14
N ASN A 473 -13.94 22.09 -7.54
CA ASN A 473 -13.47 21.43 -8.75
C ASN A 473 -13.09 19.95 -8.55
N ASN A 474 -13.14 19.44 -7.32
CA ASN A 474 -12.75 18.06 -7.05
C ASN A 474 -13.93 17.10 -7.24
N SER A 475 -13.66 15.97 -7.89
CA SER A 475 -14.48 14.77 -7.77
C SER A 475 -14.37 14.20 -6.35
N VAL A 476 -15.43 13.63 -5.82
CA VAL A 476 -15.43 12.98 -4.51
C VAL A 476 -15.58 11.49 -4.64
N ARG A 477 -14.83 10.74 -3.80
CA ARG A 477 -14.89 9.28 -3.78
C ARG A 477 -15.29 8.77 -2.41
N LEU A 478 -16.24 7.83 -2.40
CA LEU A 478 -16.72 7.11 -1.22
C LEU A 478 -16.27 5.67 -1.30
N ASN A 479 -15.58 5.18 -0.28
CA ASN A 479 -15.14 3.79 -0.21
C ASN A 479 -16.06 2.99 0.72
N PHE A 480 -16.86 2.11 0.14
CA PHE A 480 -17.77 1.22 0.85
C PHE A 480 -17.17 -0.18 0.99
N ILE A 481 -17.32 -0.77 2.18
CA ILE A 481 -16.79 -2.10 2.49
C ILE A 481 -17.92 -3.11 2.65
N ASP A 482 -18.88 -2.81 3.55
CA ASP A 482 -19.98 -3.70 3.95
C ASP A 482 -21.30 -2.94 4.22
N GLU A 483 -21.36 -1.66 3.84
CA GLU A 483 -22.54 -0.83 4.01
C GLU A 483 -23.74 -1.37 3.20
N SER A 484 -24.95 -1.20 3.75
CA SER A 484 -26.19 -1.48 3.03
C SER A 484 -26.43 -0.44 1.92
N ILE A 485 -27.29 -0.78 0.93
CA ILE A 485 -27.68 0.18 -0.13
C ILE A 485 -28.31 1.44 0.47
N ASP A 486 -29.15 1.30 1.50
CA ASP A 486 -29.77 2.42 2.19
C ASP A 486 -28.74 3.34 2.84
N ASP A 487 -27.69 2.76 3.48
CA ASP A 487 -26.64 3.55 4.11
C ASP A 487 -25.77 4.23 3.05
N MET A 488 -25.42 3.54 1.96
CA MET A 488 -24.71 4.13 0.82
C MET A 488 -25.48 5.32 0.26
N ASN A 489 -26.78 5.16 0.03
CA ASN A 489 -27.65 6.22 -0.51
C ASN A 489 -27.75 7.41 0.45
N LYS A 490 -27.91 7.17 1.75
CA LYS A 490 -27.92 8.24 2.78
C LYS A 490 -26.61 9.05 2.74
N ILE A 491 -25.46 8.37 2.65
CA ILE A 491 -24.16 9.05 2.61
C ILE A 491 -24.04 9.88 1.32
N VAL A 492 -24.48 9.37 0.17
CA VAL A 492 -24.52 10.12 -1.08
C VAL A 492 -25.42 11.35 -0.95
N GLU A 493 -26.61 11.22 -0.36
CA GLU A 493 -27.55 12.32 -0.13
C GLU A 493 -26.97 13.41 0.80
N TYR A 494 -26.23 13.02 1.86
CA TYR A 494 -25.54 14.01 2.71
C TYR A 494 -24.56 14.87 1.91
N ILE A 495 -23.87 14.27 0.96
CA ILE A 495 -22.93 14.99 0.10
C ILE A 495 -23.65 15.93 -0.85
N ILE A 496 -24.73 15.48 -1.49
CA ILE A 496 -25.49 16.25 -2.49
C ILE A 496 -26.24 17.42 -1.83
N ASP A 497 -26.96 17.14 -0.76
CA ASP A 497 -27.86 18.09 -0.12
C ASP A 497 -27.17 19.01 0.87
N ASN A 498 -25.86 18.87 1.07
CA ASN A 498 -25.11 19.59 2.10
C ASN A 498 -25.75 19.49 3.51
N LYS A 499 -26.36 18.33 3.82
CA LYS A 499 -27.02 18.08 5.11
C LYS A 499 -26.00 17.79 6.22
N SER A 500 -26.44 17.99 7.46
CA SER A 500 -25.66 17.59 8.63
C SER A 500 -25.68 16.07 8.79
N CYS A 501 -24.51 15.46 9.01
CA CYS A 501 -24.38 14.04 9.30
C CYS A 501 -24.09 13.81 10.79
N TYR A 502 -24.85 12.90 11.41
CA TYR A 502 -24.56 12.40 12.77
C TYR A 502 -23.76 11.10 12.64
N GLY A 503 -22.59 11.07 13.25
CA GLY A 503 -21.78 9.85 13.25
C GLY A 503 -20.86 9.77 14.45
N ASP A 504 -20.86 8.62 15.10
CA ASP A 504 -20.17 8.42 16.38
C ASP A 504 -18.67 8.13 16.26
N LEU A 505 -18.11 7.97 15.06
CA LEU A 505 -16.75 7.43 14.88
C LEU A 505 -16.00 8.00 13.66
N TYR A 506 -16.20 9.27 13.30
CA TYR A 506 -15.55 9.83 12.12
C TYR A 506 -14.20 10.47 12.43
N LEU A 507 -13.23 10.19 11.54
CA LEU A 507 -11.99 10.93 11.40
C LEU A 507 -12.22 12.03 10.36
N ASN A 508 -12.14 13.31 10.75
CA ASN A 508 -12.43 14.43 9.83
C ASN A 508 -11.46 14.55 8.69
N GLU A 509 -10.21 14.39 9.00
CA GLU A 509 -9.10 14.46 8.06
C GLU A 509 -7.85 13.88 8.69
N ILE A 510 -6.92 13.50 7.86
CA ILE A 510 -5.59 13.11 8.30
C ILE A 510 -4.72 14.36 8.18
N SER A 511 -4.23 14.85 9.32
CA SER A 511 -3.27 15.96 9.34
C SER A 511 -1.88 15.38 9.55
N VAL A 512 -1.03 15.47 8.52
CA VAL A 512 0.34 14.97 8.55
C VAL A 512 1.31 16.15 8.62
N LYS A 513 2.24 16.08 9.59
CA LYS A 513 3.31 17.05 9.77
C LYS A 513 4.44 16.87 8.77
#